data_9f0a7041f72692f6a8f99992317c69b7
#
_entry.id   9f0a7041f72692f6a8f99992317c69b7
#
_cell.length_a   1.000
_cell.length_b   1.000
_cell.length_c   1.000
_cell.angle_alpha   90.00
_cell.angle_beta   90.00
_cell.angle_gamma   90.00
#
_symmetry.space_group_name_H-M   'P 1'
#
loop_
_entity.id
_entity.type
_entity.pdbx_description
1 polymer ?
#
loop_
_entity_poly.entity_id
_entity_poly.type
_entity_poly.pdbx_seq_one_letter_code
_entity_poly.pdbx_strand_id
1 'polypeptide(L)'
;MESVWKGKKIGFLGDSITEGVGCESGKRYWNYLEQYIGCRSFCFGVNGAVFRDLAGQADRLYRECGEKIDAISVFAGTNDYNGARPIGAFYTEPTEETVTIGYEQDVPKTGKRLHRKLNFDTATFCGSINYTLGHIRELYPTTPIILLTPIHRAYAEFGGDNIQYDELYANRGGIFFEEYLDAVKKAANVWACPIIDLNALCGLYPMNDIHAALYFANRKTDRLHPSAG
;
A
#
# COMPACT_ATOMS: atom_id res chain seq x y z
N MET A 1 23.69 4.01 -19.59
CA MET A 1 23.80 2.94 -18.56
C MET A 1 22.51 2.17 -18.59
N GLU A 2 22.57 0.85 -18.72
CA GLU A 2 21.36 0.02 -18.77
C GLU A 2 20.74 -0.08 -17.37
N SER A 3 19.40 -0.09 -17.29
CA SER A 3 18.71 -0.19 -15.99
C SER A 3 18.96 -1.55 -15.35
N VAL A 4 19.23 -1.56 -14.04
CA VAL A 4 19.33 -2.80 -13.23
C VAL A 4 18.00 -3.59 -13.17
N TRP A 5 16.91 -2.94 -13.53
CA TRP A 5 15.56 -3.51 -13.56
C TRP A 5 15.20 -4.14 -14.91
N LYS A 6 16.05 -4.02 -15.94
CA LYS A 6 15.76 -4.57 -17.28
C LYS A 6 15.51 -6.07 -17.21
N GLY A 7 14.35 -6.50 -17.70
CA GLY A 7 13.90 -7.89 -17.69
C GLY A 7 13.43 -8.43 -16.34
N LYS A 8 13.57 -7.63 -15.25
CA LYS A 8 13.11 -8.01 -13.92
C LYS A 8 11.59 -8.05 -13.83
N LYS A 9 11.06 -9.02 -13.10
CA LYS A 9 9.62 -9.21 -12.90
C LYS A 9 9.16 -8.45 -11.66
N ILE A 10 8.19 -7.57 -11.81
CA ILE A 10 7.63 -6.80 -10.70
C ILE A 10 6.12 -7.08 -10.61
N GLY A 11 5.68 -7.55 -9.45
CA GLY A 11 4.26 -7.66 -9.10
C GLY A 11 3.72 -6.32 -8.58
N PHE A 12 2.59 -5.86 -9.10
CA PHE A 12 1.92 -4.63 -8.68
C PHE A 12 0.60 -4.98 -8.02
N LEU A 13 0.54 -4.79 -6.70
CA LEU A 13 -0.64 -5.00 -5.87
C LEU A 13 -1.20 -3.65 -5.45
N GLY A 14 -2.52 -3.48 -5.51
CA GLY A 14 -3.11 -2.21 -5.15
C GLY A 14 -4.60 -2.10 -5.47
N ASP A 15 -5.06 -0.88 -5.50
CA ASP A 15 -6.46 -0.53 -5.73
C ASP A 15 -6.76 -0.10 -7.18
N SER A 16 -7.75 0.77 -7.36
CA SER A 16 -8.18 1.31 -8.66
C SER A 16 -7.06 2.04 -9.42
N ILE A 17 -6.14 2.70 -8.72
CA ILE A 17 -5.02 3.41 -9.36
C ILE A 17 -4.05 2.39 -9.98
N THR A 18 -3.80 1.29 -9.29
CA THR A 18 -2.97 0.20 -9.79
C THR A 18 -3.67 -0.57 -10.91
N GLU A 19 -4.98 -0.83 -10.81
CA GLU A 19 -5.78 -1.38 -11.90
C GLU A 19 -5.76 -0.48 -13.14
N GLY A 20 -5.69 0.84 -12.93
CA GLY A 20 -5.64 1.85 -13.97
C GLY A 20 -7.01 2.40 -14.35
N VAL A 21 -7.90 2.54 -13.35
CA VAL A 21 -9.17 3.25 -13.53
C VAL A 21 -8.89 4.70 -13.98
N GLY A 22 -9.60 5.16 -14.99
CA GLY A 22 -9.37 6.48 -15.58
C GLY A 22 -8.23 6.56 -16.60
N CYS A 23 -7.43 5.49 -16.77
CA CYS A 23 -6.34 5.44 -17.71
C CYS A 23 -6.70 4.62 -18.96
N GLU A 24 -6.22 5.05 -20.13
CA GLU A 24 -6.27 4.25 -21.34
C GLU A 24 -5.38 2.99 -21.23
N SER A 25 -5.71 1.97 -22.02
CA SER A 25 -4.87 0.76 -22.08
C SER A 25 -3.44 1.12 -22.49
N GLY A 26 -2.45 0.58 -21.76
CA GLY A 26 -1.03 0.84 -22.02
C GLY A 26 -0.50 2.16 -21.44
N LYS A 27 -1.33 2.94 -20.72
CA LYS A 27 -0.95 4.22 -20.12
C LYS A 27 -1.08 4.25 -18.59
N ARG A 28 -0.98 3.11 -17.93
CA ARG A 28 -0.96 3.02 -16.48
C ARG A 28 0.45 3.28 -15.96
N TYR A 29 0.62 3.71 -14.72
CA TYR A 29 1.93 4.06 -14.18
C TYR A 29 2.97 2.93 -14.32
N TRP A 30 2.57 1.67 -14.16
CA TRP A 30 3.48 0.54 -14.33
C TRP A 30 3.81 0.22 -15.80
N ASN A 31 2.98 0.63 -16.78
CA ASN A 31 3.37 0.58 -18.20
C ASN A 31 4.51 1.56 -18.50
N TYR A 32 4.49 2.75 -17.88
CA TYR A 32 5.62 3.69 -18.00
C TYR A 32 6.89 3.14 -17.34
N LEU A 33 6.77 2.45 -16.20
CA LEU A 33 7.92 1.76 -15.63
C LEU A 33 8.51 0.71 -16.58
N GLU A 34 7.69 -0.08 -17.26
CA GLU A 34 8.16 -1.00 -18.31
C GLU A 34 8.96 -0.26 -19.40
N GLN A 35 8.46 0.88 -19.87
CA GLN A 35 9.12 1.68 -20.89
C GLN A 35 10.44 2.30 -20.41
N TYR A 36 10.47 2.86 -19.20
CA TYR A 36 11.62 3.62 -18.71
C TYR A 36 12.72 2.76 -18.13
N ILE A 37 12.38 1.70 -17.41
CA ILE A 37 13.37 0.85 -16.73
C ILE A 37 13.48 -0.55 -17.31
N GLY A 38 12.61 -0.92 -18.26
CA GLY A 38 12.67 -2.20 -18.95
C GLY A 38 12.23 -3.40 -18.13
N CYS A 39 11.49 -3.21 -17.03
CA CYS A 39 10.96 -4.31 -16.23
C CYS A 39 9.81 -5.01 -16.95
N ARG A 40 9.35 -6.12 -16.39
CA ARG A 40 8.15 -6.86 -16.79
C ARG A 40 7.12 -6.74 -15.67
N SER A 41 6.02 -6.07 -15.94
CA SER A 41 4.97 -5.80 -14.95
C SER A 41 3.91 -6.90 -14.93
N PHE A 42 3.50 -7.28 -13.71
CA PHE A 42 2.40 -8.20 -13.44
C PHE A 42 1.41 -7.49 -12.51
N CYS A 43 0.32 -6.98 -13.06
CA CYS A 43 -0.64 -6.17 -12.34
C CYS A 43 -1.80 -7.01 -11.80
N PHE A 44 -2.05 -6.88 -10.49
CA PHE A 44 -3.14 -7.54 -9.77
C PHE A 44 -4.04 -6.54 -9.03
N GLY A 45 -3.88 -5.24 -9.27
CA GLY A 45 -4.72 -4.20 -8.69
C GLY A 45 -6.20 -4.43 -8.96
N VAL A 46 -7.05 -4.10 -7.99
CA VAL A 46 -8.51 -4.25 -8.06
C VAL A 46 -9.18 -2.97 -7.56
N ASN A 47 -10.09 -2.43 -8.37
CA ASN A 47 -10.86 -1.24 -8.01
C ASN A 47 -11.58 -1.42 -6.66
N GLY A 48 -11.46 -0.41 -5.79
CA GLY A 48 -12.08 -0.42 -4.46
C GLY A 48 -11.33 -1.26 -3.41
N ALA A 49 -10.23 -1.94 -3.77
CA ALA A 49 -9.49 -2.76 -2.81
C ALA A 49 -8.99 -1.94 -1.63
N VAL A 50 -9.21 -2.44 -0.43
CA VAL A 50 -8.61 -1.96 0.82
C VAL A 50 -7.34 -2.76 1.13
N PHE A 51 -6.53 -2.29 2.06
CA PHE A 51 -5.18 -2.85 2.26
C PHE A 51 -5.18 -4.36 2.52
N ARG A 52 -6.12 -4.89 3.31
CA ARG A 52 -6.24 -6.33 3.60
C ARG A 52 -6.51 -7.20 2.36
N ASP A 53 -7.15 -6.63 1.32
CA ASP A 53 -7.55 -7.38 0.12
C ASP A 53 -6.33 -7.72 -0.74
N LEU A 54 -5.22 -7.00 -0.54
CA LEU A 54 -3.98 -7.22 -1.27
C LEU A 54 -3.32 -8.57 -0.93
N ALA A 55 -3.68 -9.18 0.19
CA ALA A 55 -3.27 -10.56 0.50
C ALA A 55 -3.78 -11.54 -0.57
N GLY A 56 -5.07 -11.43 -0.95
CA GLY A 56 -5.65 -12.23 -2.04
C GLY A 56 -5.06 -11.91 -3.43
N GLN A 57 -4.60 -10.66 -3.64
CA GLN A 57 -3.86 -10.30 -4.86
C GLN A 57 -2.47 -10.95 -4.88
N ALA A 58 -1.80 -11.06 -3.72
CA ALA A 58 -0.53 -11.77 -3.59
C ALA A 58 -0.68 -13.29 -3.87
N ASP A 59 -1.77 -13.90 -3.42
CA ASP A 59 -2.10 -15.30 -3.77
C ASP A 59 -2.24 -15.48 -5.28
N ARG A 60 -2.92 -14.53 -5.95
CA ARG A 60 -3.06 -14.55 -7.41
C ARG A 60 -1.70 -14.39 -8.10
N LEU A 61 -0.88 -13.43 -7.65
CA LEU A 61 0.47 -13.24 -8.17
C LEU A 61 1.30 -14.53 -8.03
N TYR A 62 1.27 -15.17 -6.86
CA TYR A 62 2.00 -16.43 -6.63
C TYR A 62 1.52 -17.56 -7.54
N ARG A 63 0.20 -17.71 -7.66
CA ARG A 63 -0.41 -18.77 -8.48
C ARG A 63 -0.12 -18.60 -9.98
N GLU A 64 -0.13 -17.34 -10.48
CA GLU A 64 0.02 -17.05 -11.90
C GLU A 64 1.48 -16.87 -12.34
N CYS A 65 2.34 -16.37 -11.47
CA CYS A 65 3.73 -16.00 -11.79
C CYS A 65 4.78 -16.86 -11.06
N GLY A 66 4.36 -17.65 -10.06
CA GLY A 66 5.24 -18.50 -9.23
C GLY A 66 6.12 -17.68 -8.28
N GLU A 67 7.10 -18.36 -7.69
CA GLU A 67 7.97 -17.82 -6.62
C GLU A 67 8.99 -16.79 -7.11
N LYS A 68 9.30 -16.78 -8.41
CA LYS A 68 10.39 -15.96 -8.99
C LYS A 68 9.89 -14.59 -9.44
N ILE A 69 9.67 -13.73 -8.47
CA ILE A 69 9.37 -12.31 -8.64
C ILE A 69 10.53 -11.51 -8.05
N ASP A 70 11.03 -10.51 -8.78
CA ASP A 70 12.21 -9.72 -8.39
C ASP A 70 11.86 -8.57 -7.43
N ALA A 71 10.61 -8.08 -7.46
CA ALA A 71 10.08 -7.11 -6.50
C ALA A 71 8.54 -7.12 -6.48
N ILE A 72 7.95 -6.70 -5.37
CA ILE A 72 6.50 -6.51 -5.22
C ILE A 72 6.24 -5.08 -4.79
N SER A 73 5.47 -4.34 -5.58
CA SER A 73 4.98 -2.99 -5.27
C SER A 73 3.62 -3.10 -4.60
N VAL A 74 3.43 -2.39 -3.48
CA VAL A 74 2.19 -2.36 -2.70
C VAL A 74 1.70 -0.92 -2.61
N PHE A 75 0.55 -0.63 -3.19
CA PHE A 75 -0.02 0.70 -3.31
C PHE A 75 -1.50 0.71 -2.93
N ALA A 76 -1.83 1.02 -1.68
CA ALA A 76 -3.19 1.06 -1.15
C ALA A 76 -3.31 1.95 0.08
N GLY A 77 -4.55 2.20 0.55
CA GLY A 77 -4.87 2.98 1.74
C GLY A 77 -5.93 4.05 1.51
N THR A 78 -6.10 4.51 0.27
CA THR A 78 -7.12 5.52 -0.04
C THR A 78 -8.54 5.01 0.21
N ASN A 79 -8.82 3.73 -0.07
CA ASN A 79 -10.11 3.12 0.20
C ASN A 79 -10.33 2.80 1.68
N ASP A 80 -9.27 2.52 2.44
CA ASP A 80 -9.35 2.38 3.90
C ASP A 80 -9.77 3.69 4.56
N TYR A 81 -9.19 4.84 4.13
CA TYR A 81 -9.64 6.16 4.55
C TYR A 81 -11.11 6.40 4.18
N ASN A 82 -11.50 6.18 2.93
CA ASN A 82 -12.87 6.40 2.47
C ASN A 82 -13.87 5.50 3.21
N GLY A 83 -13.48 4.27 3.50
CA GLY A 83 -14.24 3.30 4.29
C GLY A 83 -14.27 3.59 5.79
N ALA A 84 -13.58 4.64 6.24
CA ALA A 84 -13.45 5.01 7.66
C ALA A 84 -12.93 3.86 8.55
N ARG A 85 -11.96 3.10 8.02
CA ARG A 85 -11.34 2.03 8.80
C ARG A 85 -10.54 2.63 9.96
N PRO A 86 -10.76 2.18 11.22
CA PRO A 86 -9.97 2.65 12.35
C PRO A 86 -8.47 2.41 12.12
N ILE A 87 -7.60 3.37 12.52
CA ILE A 87 -6.16 3.23 12.34
C ILE A 87 -5.61 2.05 13.12
N GLY A 88 -5.96 1.92 14.40
CA GLY A 88 -5.44 0.88 15.28
C GLY A 88 -3.94 1.02 15.55
N ALA A 89 -3.29 -0.08 15.90
CA ALA A 89 -1.87 -0.11 16.23
C ALA A 89 -1.17 -1.31 15.58
N PHE A 90 0.11 -1.13 15.21
CA PHE A 90 0.95 -2.21 14.65
C PHE A 90 1.29 -3.30 15.66
N TYR A 91 1.23 -2.98 16.95
CA TYR A 91 1.59 -3.90 18.01
C TYR A 91 0.46 -4.00 19.03
N THR A 92 0.36 -5.15 19.69
CA THR A 92 -0.48 -5.32 20.86
C THR A 92 0.02 -4.49 22.04
N GLU A 93 -0.84 -4.27 23.04
CA GLU A 93 -0.39 -3.75 24.32
C GLU A 93 0.73 -4.65 24.88
N PRO A 94 1.80 -4.06 25.46
CA PRO A 94 2.89 -4.84 26.00
C PRO A 94 2.48 -5.57 27.29
N THR A 95 2.88 -6.83 27.38
CA THR A 95 2.70 -7.67 28.59
C THR A 95 4.06 -8.08 29.15
N GLU A 96 4.17 -8.22 30.49
CA GLU A 96 5.39 -8.76 31.08
C GLU A 96 5.44 -10.27 30.86
N GLU A 97 6.50 -10.74 30.21
CA GLU A 97 6.74 -12.15 29.93
C GLU A 97 8.12 -12.56 30.44
N THR A 98 8.23 -13.82 30.88
CA THR A 98 9.54 -14.43 31.14
C THR A 98 10.12 -14.88 29.82
N VAL A 99 11.27 -14.34 29.45
CA VAL A 99 11.97 -14.69 28.22
C VAL A 99 13.26 -15.45 28.55
N THR A 100 13.51 -16.52 27.80
CA THR A 100 14.77 -17.25 27.82
C THR A 100 15.56 -16.86 26.59
N ILE A 101 16.77 -16.33 26.78
CA ILE A 101 17.67 -15.89 25.71
C ILE A 101 18.94 -16.73 25.70
N GLY A 102 19.55 -16.88 24.55
CA GLY A 102 20.74 -17.69 24.35
C GLY A 102 20.38 -18.99 23.66
N TYR A 103 20.24 -18.92 22.34
CA TYR A 103 20.08 -20.09 21.49
C TYR A 103 21.36 -20.93 21.55
N GLU A 104 21.20 -22.24 21.74
CA GLU A 104 22.29 -23.22 21.75
C GLU A 104 23.37 -22.97 22.84
N GLN A 105 23.01 -22.28 23.93
CA GLN A 105 23.91 -22.08 25.08
C GLN A 105 23.69 -23.18 26.12
N ASP A 106 24.78 -23.63 26.76
CA ASP A 106 24.74 -24.65 27.84
C ASP A 106 23.92 -24.15 29.05
N VAL A 107 23.90 -22.84 29.28
CA VAL A 107 23.14 -22.20 30.37
C VAL A 107 22.31 -21.07 29.80
N PRO A 108 21.02 -21.30 29.47
CA PRO A 108 20.12 -20.25 29.01
C PRO A 108 19.89 -19.21 30.11
N LYS A 109 19.89 -17.93 29.71
CA LYS A 109 19.60 -16.82 30.62
C LYS A 109 18.10 -16.48 30.55
N THR A 110 17.45 -16.43 31.69
CA THR A 110 16.05 -16.03 31.80
C THR A 110 15.92 -14.64 32.45
N GLY A 111 14.89 -13.92 32.09
CA GLY A 111 14.58 -12.62 32.68
C GLY A 111 13.16 -12.19 32.33
N LYS A 112 12.64 -11.23 33.10
CA LYS A 112 11.34 -10.61 32.81
C LYS A 112 11.51 -9.38 31.94
N ARG A 113 10.70 -9.25 30.89
CA ARG A 113 10.68 -8.10 29.97
C ARG A 113 9.26 -7.81 29.52
N LEU A 114 9.00 -6.55 29.20
CA LEU A 114 7.81 -6.17 28.46
C LEU A 114 7.94 -6.65 27.01
N HIS A 115 6.97 -7.42 26.59
CA HIS A 115 6.87 -7.99 25.25
C HIS A 115 5.58 -7.53 24.56
N ARG A 116 5.66 -7.17 23.30
CA ARG A 116 4.53 -6.88 22.42
C ARG A 116 4.63 -7.72 21.16
N LYS A 117 3.49 -8.11 20.60
CA LYS A 117 3.39 -8.88 19.36
C LYS A 117 2.87 -7.98 18.24
N LEU A 118 3.10 -8.35 16.99
CA LEU A 118 2.42 -7.72 15.87
C LEU A 118 0.91 -7.94 16.03
N ASN A 119 0.14 -6.87 15.80
CA ASN A 119 -1.31 -6.93 15.81
C ASN A 119 -1.82 -7.23 14.39
N PHE A 120 -2.51 -8.34 14.22
CA PHE A 120 -3.08 -8.79 12.93
C PHE A 120 -4.60 -8.59 12.85
N ASP A 121 -5.18 -7.71 13.67
CA ASP A 121 -6.60 -7.40 13.62
C ASP A 121 -6.96 -6.64 12.35
N THR A 122 -7.48 -7.34 11.35
CA THR A 122 -7.88 -6.78 10.05
C THR A 122 -9.09 -5.84 10.12
N ALA A 123 -9.73 -5.67 11.28
CA ALA A 123 -10.72 -4.62 11.48
C ALA A 123 -10.06 -3.23 11.55
N THR A 124 -8.75 -3.13 11.82
CA THR A 124 -7.98 -1.91 11.84
C THR A 124 -7.04 -1.78 10.64
N PHE A 125 -6.63 -0.56 10.32
CA PHE A 125 -5.73 -0.30 9.18
C PHE A 125 -4.33 -0.86 9.43
N CYS A 126 -3.72 -0.57 10.59
CA CYS A 126 -2.41 -1.12 10.95
C CYS A 126 -2.40 -2.65 10.99
N GLY A 127 -3.47 -3.26 11.52
CA GLY A 127 -3.62 -4.71 11.54
C GLY A 127 -3.79 -5.30 10.13
N SER A 128 -4.52 -4.60 9.24
CA SER A 128 -4.65 -4.96 7.83
C SER A 128 -3.30 -4.91 7.10
N ILE A 129 -2.49 -3.90 7.39
CA ILE A 129 -1.11 -3.80 6.85
C ILE A 129 -0.27 -4.98 7.33
N ASN A 130 -0.27 -5.26 8.64
CA ASN A 130 0.47 -6.39 9.20
C ASN A 130 0.04 -7.73 8.56
N TYR A 131 -1.26 -7.96 8.45
CA TYR A 131 -1.82 -9.15 7.83
C TYR A 131 -1.31 -9.31 6.38
N THR A 132 -1.43 -8.26 5.59
CA THR A 132 -1.04 -8.30 4.18
C THR A 132 0.47 -8.49 3.99
N LEU A 133 1.29 -7.69 4.70
CA LEU A 133 2.74 -7.78 4.55
C LEU A 133 3.30 -9.08 5.12
N GLY A 134 2.71 -9.59 6.21
CA GLY A 134 3.03 -10.91 6.74
C GLY A 134 2.76 -12.00 5.72
N HIS A 135 1.56 -12.00 5.12
CA HIS A 135 1.19 -12.97 4.09
C HIS A 135 2.09 -12.90 2.84
N ILE A 136 2.40 -11.69 2.35
CA ILE A 136 3.35 -11.54 1.23
C ILE A 136 4.72 -12.11 1.60
N ARG A 137 5.21 -11.90 2.83
CA ARG A 137 6.49 -12.45 3.30
C ARG A 137 6.49 -13.97 3.40
N GLU A 138 5.35 -14.60 3.71
CA GLU A 138 5.22 -16.07 3.69
C GLU A 138 5.32 -16.62 2.27
N LEU A 139 4.67 -15.98 1.30
CA LEU A 139 4.72 -16.40 -0.12
C LEU A 139 6.07 -16.07 -0.78
N TYR A 140 6.67 -14.94 -0.41
CA TYR A 140 7.86 -14.36 -1.04
C TYR A 140 8.89 -13.93 0.02
N PRO A 141 9.53 -14.87 0.72
CA PRO A 141 10.38 -14.58 1.90
C PRO A 141 11.61 -13.71 1.59
N THR A 142 12.12 -13.78 0.37
CA THR A 142 13.34 -13.07 -0.05
C THR A 142 13.09 -11.92 -1.04
N THR A 143 11.87 -11.78 -1.55
CA THR A 143 11.52 -10.75 -2.53
C THR A 143 11.36 -9.40 -1.84
N PRO A 144 12.00 -8.33 -2.32
CA PRO A 144 11.77 -6.98 -1.82
C PRO A 144 10.30 -6.55 -1.99
N ILE A 145 9.70 -6.04 -0.91
CA ILE A 145 8.39 -5.41 -0.93
C ILE A 145 8.62 -3.89 -0.89
N ILE A 146 8.12 -3.17 -1.88
CA ILE A 146 8.25 -1.71 -1.99
C ILE A 146 6.88 -1.11 -1.68
N LEU A 147 6.81 -0.33 -0.61
CA LEU A 147 5.58 0.38 -0.24
C LEU A 147 5.49 1.70 -0.99
N LEU A 148 4.31 2.02 -1.49
CA LEU A 148 3.98 3.33 -2.04
C LEU A 148 2.94 3.98 -1.13
N THR A 149 3.16 5.24 -0.72
CA THR A 149 2.11 5.97 0.00
C THR A 149 0.98 6.31 -0.97
N PRO A 150 -0.28 6.35 -0.50
CA PRO A 150 -1.37 6.96 -1.27
C PRO A 150 -1.00 8.39 -1.72
N ILE A 151 -1.40 8.75 -2.93
CA ILE A 151 -1.23 10.10 -3.47
C ILE A 151 -2.29 11.04 -2.89
N HIS A 152 -2.09 12.36 -3.06
CA HIS A 152 -3.13 13.34 -2.77
C HIS A 152 -4.43 13.03 -3.50
N ARG A 153 -5.54 13.26 -2.83
CA ARG A 153 -6.87 13.00 -3.34
C ARG A 153 -7.82 14.18 -3.08
N ALA A 154 -8.73 14.43 -4.02
CA ALA A 154 -9.79 15.39 -3.83
C ALA A 154 -11.15 14.74 -4.12
N TYR A 155 -12.19 15.58 -4.25
CA TYR A 155 -13.55 15.13 -4.49
C TYR A 155 -13.67 14.14 -5.64
N ALA A 156 -14.46 13.08 -5.42
CA ALA A 156 -14.86 12.15 -6.46
C ALA A 156 -16.32 11.69 -6.26
N GLU A 157 -17.03 11.45 -7.39
CA GLU A 157 -18.41 11.01 -7.43
C GLU A 157 -18.56 9.90 -8.48
N PHE A 158 -18.95 8.71 -8.04
CA PHE A 158 -19.03 7.52 -8.90
C PHE A 158 -20.47 7.01 -9.07
N GLY A 159 -21.46 7.88 -8.87
CA GLY A 159 -22.87 7.56 -8.96
C GLY A 159 -23.48 7.02 -7.67
N GLY A 160 -24.83 7.11 -7.55
CA GLY A 160 -25.55 6.80 -6.33
C GLY A 160 -25.02 7.62 -5.14
N ASP A 161 -24.84 6.94 -4.01
CA ASP A 161 -24.32 7.58 -2.78
C ASP A 161 -22.79 7.48 -2.63
N ASN A 162 -22.07 7.08 -3.69
CA ASN A 162 -20.61 6.96 -3.66
C ASN A 162 -19.95 8.32 -3.91
N ILE A 163 -20.09 9.20 -2.92
CA ILE A 163 -19.47 10.52 -2.88
C ILE A 163 -18.27 10.43 -1.94
N GLN A 164 -17.11 10.82 -2.44
CA GLN A 164 -15.86 10.84 -1.69
C GLN A 164 -15.37 12.27 -1.56
N TYR A 165 -15.22 12.74 -0.34
CA TYR A 165 -14.71 14.08 -0.05
C TYR A 165 -13.20 14.13 -0.25
N ASP A 166 -12.67 15.36 -0.38
CA ASP A 166 -11.23 15.57 -0.43
C ASP A 166 -10.57 15.26 0.93
N GLU A 167 -9.25 15.14 0.91
CA GLU A 167 -8.46 14.75 2.09
C GLU A 167 -8.43 15.79 3.23
N LEU A 168 -8.92 17.02 2.98
CA LEU A 168 -9.02 18.06 4.01
C LEU A 168 -10.20 17.83 4.95
N TYR A 169 -11.11 16.92 4.61
CA TYR A 169 -12.20 16.50 5.49
C TYR A 169 -11.82 15.21 6.20
N ALA A 170 -12.14 15.13 7.49
CA ALA A 170 -12.08 13.85 8.18
C ALA A 170 -13.11 12.88 7.59
N ASN A 171 -12.78 11.59 7.57
CA ASN A 171 -13.73 10.56 7.16
C ASN A 171 -14.86 10.37 8.20
N ARG A 172 -15.79 9.45 7.94
CA ARG A 172 -16.93 9.19 8.84
C ARG A 172 -16.54 8.75 10.25
N GLY A 173 -15.30 8.28 10.44
CA GLY A 173 -14.72 7.93 11.74
C GLY A 173 -14.00 9.11 12.43
N GLY A 174 -14.03 10.32 11.85
CA GLY A 174 -13.34 11.49 12.39
C GLY A 174 -11.83 11.49 12.17
N ILE A 175 -11.31 10.65 11.25
CA ILE A 175 -9.89 10.44 11.01
C ILE A 175 -9.51 11.15 9.70
N PHE A 176 -8.43 11.93 9.72
CA PHE A 176 -7.89 12.60 8.54
C PHE A 176 -7.00 11.67 7.71
N PHE A 177 -6.81 12.04 6.44
CA PHE A 177 -6.08 11.21 5.49
C PHE A 177 -4.60 11.02 5.85
N GLU A 178 -3.97 12.04 6.43
CA GLU A 178 -2.58 11.98 6.87
C GLU A 178 -2.30 10.86 7.89
N GLU A 179 -3.27 10.47 8.70
CA GLU A 179 -3.08 9.36 9.65
C GLU A 179 -2.90 8.02 8.94
N TYR A 180 -3.56 7.84 7.78
CA TYR A 180 -3.36 6.66 6.93
C TYR A 180 -2.00 6.72 6.22
N LEU A 181 -1.56 7.90 5.75
CA LEU A 181 -0.23 8.08 5.19
C LEU A 181 0.86 7.74 6.20
N ASP A 182 0.75 8.26 7.41
CA ASP A 182 1.70 8.01 8.49
C ASP A 182 1.74 6.53 8.91
N ALA A 183 0.60 5.86 8.89
CA ALA A 183 0.56 4.42 9.11
C ALA A 183 1.32 3.65 8.03
N VAL A 184 1.17 3.98 6.74
CA VAL A 184 1.95 3.36 5.65
C VAL A 184 3.44 3.65 5.79
N LYS A 185 3.82 4.90 6.12
CA LYS A 185 5.22 5.26 6.39
C LYS A 185 5.80 4.48 7.57
N LYS A 186 5.04 4.34 8.65
CA LYS A 186 5.43 3.55 9.82
C LYS A 186 5.58 2.05 9.50
N ALA A 187 4.71 1.52 8.63
CA ALA A 187 4.79 0.13 8.19
C ALA A 187 6.15 -0.22 7.54
N ALA A 188 6.74 0.73 6.81
CA ALA A 188 8.06 0.56 6.20
C ALA A 188 9.12 0.20 7.25
N ASN A 189 9.11 0.86 8.40
CA ASN A 189 10.02 0.56 9.50
C ASN A 189 9.67 -0.75 10.21
N VAL A 190 8.37 -1.05 10.39
CA VAL A 190 7.91 -2.27 11.06
C VAL A 190 8.32 -3.52 10.28
N TRP A 191 8.23 -3.46 8.94
CA TRP A 191 8.42 -4.60 8.04
C TRP A 191 9.73 -4.58 7.27
N ALA A 192 10.63 -3.62 7.55
CA ALA A 192 11.89 -3.42 6.83
C ALA A 192 11.67 -3.35 5.29
N CYS A 193 10.68 -2.58 4.86
CA CYS A 193 10.34 -2.37 3.46
C CYS A 193 10.85 -1.01 2.98
N PRO A 194 11.50 -0.93 1.80
CA PRO A 194 11.67 0.35 1.11
C PRO A 194 10.32 1.04 0.92
N ILE A 195 10.30 2.37 1.02
CA ILE A 195 9.11 3.17 0.78
C ILE A 195 9.39 4.28 -0.22
N ILE A 196 8.43 4.52 -1.10
CA ILE A 196 8.39 5.69 -1.99
C ILE A 196 7.19 6.54 -1.55
N ASP A 197 7.47 7.70 -0.99
CA ASP A 197 6.45 8.64 -0.55
C ASP A 197 5.86 9.39 -1.75
N LEU A 198 4.92 8.74 -2.45
CA LEU A 198 4.26 9.35 -3.61
C LEU A 198 3.42 10.57 -3.22
N ASN A 199 2.87 10.64 -2.00
CA ASN A 199 2.16 11.81 -1.54
C ASN A 199 3.04 13.07 -1.64
N ALA A 200 4.30 12.95 -1.20
CA ALA A 200 5.25 14.06 -1.25
C ALA A 200 5.94 14.23 -2.61
N LEU A 201 6.14 13.16 -3.38
CA LEU A 201 7.09 13.14 -4.51
C LEU A 201 6.43 13.20 -5.89
N CYS A 202 5.15 12.81 -6.02
CA CYS A 202 4.52 12.69 -7.34
C CYS A 202 4.16 14.05 -7.98
N GLY A 203 4.12 15.14 -7.22
CA GLY A 203 3.75 16.46 -7.71
C GLY A 203 2.27 16.65 -8.06
N LEU A 204 1.42 15.63 -7.83
CA LEU A 204 -0.02 15.70 -8.09
C LEU A 204 -0.74 16.37 -6.91
N TYR A 205 -1.48 17.44 -7.17
CA TYR A 205 -2.23 18.19 -6.15
C TYR A 205 -3.65 18.51 -6.62
N PRO A 206 -4.61 17.58 -6.47
CA PRO A 206 -5.94 17.68 -7.06
C PRO A 206 -6.84 18.76 -6.48
N MET A 207 -6.50 19.38 -5.34
CA MET A 207 -7.17 20.56 -4.79
C MET A 207 -6.96 21.80 -5.66
N ASN A 208 -5.91 21.82 -6.50
CA ASN A 208 -5.70 22.87 -7.48
C ASN A 208 -6.46 22.55 -8.77
N ASP A 209 -7.31 23.45 -9.25
CA ASP A 209 -8.15 23.24 -10.44
C ASP A 209 -7.37 23.03 -11.74
N ILE A 210 -6.18 23.62 -11.86
CA ILE A 210 -5.29 23.43 -13.02
C ILE A 210 -4.72 22.03 -12.99
N HIS A 211 -4.21 21.58 -11.84
CA HIS A 211 -3.69 20.22 -11.67
C HIS A 211 -4.81 19.19 -11.89
N ALA A 212 -5.99 19.42 -11.34
CA ALA A 212 -7.14 18.55 -11.54
C ALA A 212 -7.53 18.42 -13.02
N ALA A 213 -7.45 19.50 -13.78
CA ALA A 213 -7.77 19.50 -15.21
C ALA A 213 -6.72 18.78 -16.07
N LEU A 214 -5.46 18.81 -15.67
CA LEU A 214 -4.33 18.25 -16.45
C LEU A 214 -4.05 16.79 -16.12
N TYR A 215 -4.19 16.40 -14.85
CA TYR A 215 -3.62 15.15 -14.34
C TYR A 215 -4.64 14.18 -13.76
N PHE A 216 -5.94 14.53 -13.70
CA PHE A 216 -6.96 13.66 -13.14
C PHE A 216 -8.05 13.32 -14.16
N ALA A 217 -8.70 12.19 -13.95
CA ALA A 217 -9.65 11.62 -14.89
C ALA A 217 -10.80 12.58 -15.24
N ASN A 218 -11.31 13.31 -14.25
CA ASN A 218 -12.31 14.35 -14.47
C ASN A 218 -12.26 15.41 -13.37
N ARG A 219 -11.86 16.63 -13.71
CA ARG A 219 -11.78 17.75 -12.76
C ARG A 219 -13.07 18.09 -12.01
N LYS A 220 -14.21 17.65 -12.52
CA LYS A 220 -15.53 17.94 -11.90
C LYS A 220 -16.03 16.80 -11.03
N THR A 221 -15.78 15.57 -11.44
CA THR A 221 -16.39 14.38 -10.83
C THR A 221 -15.40 13.33 -10.38
N ASP A 222 -14.12 13.42 -10.76
CA ASP A 222 -13.10 12.47 -10.35
C ASP A 222 -11.72 13.11 -10.25
N ARG A 223 -11.40 13.61 -9.06
CA ARG A 223 -10.09 14.11 -8.67
C ARG A 223 -9.34 13.12 -7.78
N LEU A 224 -9.67 11.84 -7.90
CA LEU A 224 -9.05 10.74 -7.20
C LEU A 224 -8.13 9.93 -8.13
N HIS A 225 -8.62 9.62 -9.33
CA HIS A 225 -7.87 8.81 -10.28
C HIS A 225 -7.01 9.70 -11.19
N PRO A 226 -5.67 9.52 -11.20
CA PRO A 226 -4.82 10.20 -12.15
C PRO A 226 -5.16 9.78 -13.58
N SER A 227 -5.11 10.74 -14.51
CA SER A 227 -5.19 10.46 -15.94
C SER A 227 -3.83 10.06 -16.49
N ALA A 228 -3.82 9.65 -17.76
CA ALA A 228 -2.60 9.30 -18.50
C ALA A 228 -1.93 10.52 -19.17
N GLY A 229 -2.20 11.74 -18.64
CA GLY A 229 -1.68 13.00 -19.19
C GLY A 229 -0.22 13.26 -18.88
#